data_b8242fa151b77c2d218c9b87218b4fa9
#
_entry.id   b8242fa151b77c2d218c9b87218b4fa9
#
_cell.length_a   1.000
_cell.length_b   1.000
_cell.length_c   1.000
_cell.angle_alpha   90.00
_cell.angle_beta   90.00
_cell.angle_gamma   90.00
#
_symmetry.space_group_name_H-M   'P 1'
#
loop_
_entity.id
_entity.type
_entity.pdbx_description
1 polymer ?
#
loop_
_entity_poly.entity_id
_entity_poly.type
_entity_poly.pdbx_seq_one_letter_code
_entity_poly.pdbx_strand_id
1 'polypeptide(L)'
;RLSFLIEVGLGYISLDRMSSTLSGGEGQRIRLATQIGAGLTGVMYVCDEPSIGLHPIDNEKLIKTLINLKDIGNTVIVVEHDEYVMKSADQIIDMGPGAGSYGGNVIAQGSPSEIMKNKDSLTGSYLSGKKEISVPQKRKKSKEQIKIIGATENNLKNIDVSIPLNNFVCVAGVSGSGKSTLINDILSKALLKKITKKSVKEGKYSEILGIESIDKIIVIDQSPIGRTPRSNPATYTGLFTPIRELFAKMPEAMSRGYKAG
;
A
#
# COMPACT_ATOMS: atom_id res chain seq x y z
N ARG A 1 -16.95 13.99 -17.67
CA ARG A 1 -16.51 12.72 -17.06
C ARG A 1 -14.98 12.58 -17.11
N LEU A 2 -14.33 12.92 -18.25
CA LEU A 2 -12.86 12.87 -18.34
C LEU A 2 -12.18 13.85 -17.39
N SER A 3 -12.74 15.06 -17.18
CA SER A 3 -12.24 16.02 -16.21
C SER A 3 -12.19 15.45 -14.80
N PHE A 4 -13.21 14.71 -14.37
CA PHE A 4 -13.25 14.08 -13.05
C PHE A 4 -12.16 13.01 -12.85
N LEU A 5 -11.82 12.26 -13.90
CA LEU A 5 -10.68 11.32 -13.84
C LEU A 5 -9.34 12.07 -13.63
N ILE A 6 -9.18 13.23 -14.26
CA ILE A 6 -8.00 14.08 -14.08
C ILE A 6 -7.96 14.67 -12.67
N GLU A 7 -9.10 15.13 -12.14
CA GLU A 7 -9.24 15.70 -10.81
C GLU A 7 -8.87 14.71 -9.69
N VAL A 8 -9.21 13.41 -9.86
CA VAL A 8 -8.80 12.36 -8.90
C VAL A 8 -7.38 11.83 -9.17
N GLY A 9 -6.58 12.51 -10.00
CA GLY A 9 -5.18 12.15 -10.25
C GLY A 9 -4.98 10.98 -11.19
N LEU A 10 -5.95 10.66 -12.06
CA LEU A 10 -5.89 9.54 -13.02
C LEU A 10 -5.62 9.98 -14.48
N GLY A 11 -5.14 11.21 -14.69
CA GLY A 11 -4.87 11.74 -16.04
C GLY A 11 -3.81 10.96 -16.84
N TYR A 12 -3.05 10.07 -16.22
CA TYR A 12 -2.04 9.24 -16.88
C TYR A 12 -2.58 7.90 -17.40
N ILE A 13 -3.81 7.52 -17.03
CA ILE A 13 -4.37 6.22 -17.39
C ILE A 13 -4.93 6.28 -18.83
N SER A 14 -4.58 5.29 -19.63
CA SER A 14 -5.20 5.06 -20.93
C SER A 14 -6.62 4.51 -20.73
N LEU A 15 -7.59 5.00 -21.49
CA LEU A 15 -9.01 4.64 -21.35
C LEU A 15 -9.32 3.19 -21.75
N ASP A 16 -8.46 2.59 -22.55
CA ASP A 16 -8.53 1.18 -22.98
C ASP A 16 -7.79 0.23 -22.07
N ARG A 17 -7.17 0.73 -20.98
CA ARG A 17 -6.46 -0.10 -20.02
C ARG A 17 -7.40 -1.09 -19.34
N MET A 18 -7.05 -2.37 -19.37
CA MET A 18 -7.83 -3.42 -18.72
C MET A 18 -7.97 -3.18 -17.21
N SER A 19 -9.19 -3.27 -16.68
CA SER A 19 -9.50 -3.03 -15.27
C SER A 19 -8.77 -4.00 -14.32
N SER A 20 -8.44 -5.21 -14.77
CA SER A 20 -7.65 -6.20 -14.02
C SER A 20 -6.19 -5.77 -13.78
N THR A 21 -5.68 -4.78 -14.51
CA THR A 21 -4.33 -4.24 -14.35
C THR A 21 -4.28 -2.99 -13.46
N LEU A 22 -5.44 -2.50 -13.02
CA LEU A 22 -5.55 -1.36 -12.12
C LEU A 22 -5.16 -1.76 -10.70
N SER A 23 -4.44 -0.89 -10.01
CA SER A 23 -4.24 -1.02 -8.57
C SER A 23 -5.55 -0.78 -7.82
N GLY A 24 -5.64 -1.25 -6.57
CA GLY A 24 -6.82 -1.02 -5.73
C GLY A 24 -7.17 0.47 -5.61
N GLY A 25 -6.17 1.33 -5.38
CA GLY A 25 -6.34 2.77 -5.30
C GLY A 25 -6.78 3.41 -6.62
N GLU A 26 -6.27 2.95 -7.78
CA GLU A 26 -6.74 3.42 -9.10
C GLU A 26 -8.22 3.07 -9.30
N GLY A 27 -8.62 1.83 -8.99
CA GLY A 27 -10.01 1.40 -9.09
C GLY A 27 -10.95 2.18 -8.18
N GLN A 28 -10.52 2.49 -6.96
CA GLN A 28 -11.29 3.29 -6.02
C GLN A 28 -11.48 4.73 -6.51
N ARG A 29 -10.43 5.35 -7.04
CA ARG A 29 -10.51 6.71 -7.61
C ARG A 29 -11.38 6.78 -8.87
N ILE A 30 -11.39 5.75 -9.70
CA ILE A 30 -12.34 5.67 -10.84
C ILE A 30 -13.79 5.66 -10.33
N ARG A 31 -14.09 4.88 -9.28
CA ARG A 31 -15.43 4.89 -8.67
C ARG A 31 -15.78 6.27 -8.11
N LEU A 32 -14.85 6.91 -7.40
CA LEU A 32 -15.03 8.26 -6.85
C LEU A 32 -15.30 9.28 -7.97
N ALA A 33 -14.50 9.29 -9.04
CA ALA A 33 -14.71 10.16 -10.21
C ALA A 33 -16.10 9.96 -10.86
N THR A 34 -16.59 8.72 -10.89
CA THR A 34 -17.91 8.41 -11.42
C THR A 34 -19.02 9.03 -10.57
N GLN A 35 -18.88 9.02 -9.24
CA GLN A 35 -19.85 9.58 -8.30
C GLN A 35 -19.86 11.13 -8.32
N ILE A 36 -18.71 11.77 -8.44
CA ILE A 36 -18.60 13.22 -8.61
C ILE A 36 -19.37 13.67 -9.86
N GLY A 37 -19.21 12.93 -10.95
CA GLY A 37 -19.89 13.20 -12.21
C GLY A 37 -21.41 13.05 -12.17
N ALA A 38 -21.97 12.42 -11.13
CA ALA A 38 -23.41 12.29 -10.94
C ALA A 38 -24.06 13.55 -10.35
N GLY A 39 -23.27 14.48 -9.75
CA GLY A 39 -23.78 15.74 -9.18
C GLY A 39 -24.83 15.55 -8.08
N LEU A 40 -24.78 14.45 -7.35
CA LEU A 40 -25.74 14.13 -6.28
C LEU A 40 -25.50 15.03 -5.07
N THR A 41 -26.59 15.42 -4.40
CA THR A 41 -26.60 16.17 -3.14
C THR A 41 -27.31 15.39 -2.04
N GLY A 42 -26.98 15.62 -0.77
CA GLY A 42 -27.59 14.91 0.36
C GLY A 42 -27.14 13.45 0.48
N VAL A 43 -26.04 13.09 -0.13
CA VAL A 43 -25.46 11.73 -0.10
C VAL A 43 -24.37 11.64 0.95
N MET A 44 -24.26 10.48 1.60
CA MET A 44 -23.12 10.14 2.45
C MET A 44 -22.12 9.27 1.66
N TYR A 45 -20.92 9.78 1.48
CA TYR A 45 -19.81 9.05 0.88
C TYR A 45 -18.93 8.47 2.00
N VAL A 46 -18.65 7.18 1.92
CA VAL A 46 -17.73 6.48 2.83
C VAL A 46 -16.55 5.96 2.00
N CYS A 47 -15.36 6.46 2.29
CA CYS A 47 -14.14 6.11 1.59
C CYS A 47 -13.15 5.47 2.58
N ASP A 48 -12.62 4.31 2.24
CA ASP A 48 -11.64 3.58 3.04
C ASP A 48 -10.26 3.72 2.40
N GLU A 49 -9.33 4.38 3.09
CA GLU A 49 -7.94 4.66 2.67
C GLU A 49 -7.80 5.16 1.21
N PRO A 50 -8.53 6.19 0.77
CA PRO A 50 -8.47 6.63 -0.62
C PRO A 50 -7.12 7.21 -1.03
N SER A 51 -6.26 7.59 -0.10
CA SER A 51 -4.90 8.10 -0.33
C SER A 51 -3.86 6.98 -0.55
N ILE A 52 -4.24 5.71 -0.37
CA ILE A 52 -3.28 4.60 -0.41
C ILE A 52 -2.47 4.57 -1.73
N GLY A 53 -1.15 4.55 -1.59
CA GLY A 53 -0.23 4.49 -2.73
C GLY A 53 -0.14 5.77 -3.56
N LEU A 54 -0.73 6.88 -3.10
CA LEU A 54 -0.63 8.18 -3.76
C LEU A 54 0.69 8.90 -3.44
N HIS A 55 1.14 9.66 -4.41
CA HIS A 55 2.16 10.68 -4.19
C HIS A 55 1.52 11.94 -3.55
N PRO A 56 2.24 12.73 -2.74
CA PRO A 56 1.68 13.93 -2.11
C PRO A 56 0.94 14.88 -3.05
N ILE A 57 1.43 15.06 -4.28
CA ILE A 57 0.76 15.90 -5.29
C ILE A 57 -0.61 15.33 -5.73
N ASP A 58 -0.74 14.01 -5.75
CA ASP A 58 -2.01 13.35 -6.09
C ASP A 58 -2.97 13.37 -4.87
N ASN A 59 -2.43 13.32 -3.63
CA ASN A 59 -3.21 13.52 -2.41
C ASN A 59 -3.87 14.91 -2.37
N GLU A 60 -3.16 15.95 -2.80
CA GLU A 60 -3.72 17.30 -2.88
C GLU A 60 -4.96 17.35 -3.80
N LYS A 61 -4.91 16.68 -4.95
CA LYS A 61 -6.05 16.59 -5.88
C LYS A 61 -7.21 15.81 -5.26
N LEU A 62 -6.91 14.69 -4.60
CA LEU A 62 -7.91 13.88 -3.89
C LEU A 62 -8.61 14.71 -2.79
N ILE A 63 -7.85 15.42 -1.95
CA ILE A 63 -8.39 16.26 -0.89
C ILE A 63 -9.33 17.33 -1.46
N LYS A 64 -8.89 18.05 -2.51
CA LYS A 64 -9.76 19.04 -3.19
C LYS A 64 -11.06 18.43 -3.68
N THR A 65 -10.99 17.22 -4.24
CA THR A 65 -12.15 16.47 -4.71
C THR A 65 -13.12 16.12 -3.58
N LEU A 66 -12.61 15.64 -2.43
CA LEU A 66 -13.44 15.30 -1.26
C LEU A 66 -14.08 16.54 -0.64
N ILE A 67 -13.35 17.66 -0.58
CA ILE A 67 -13.87 18.96 -0.13
C ILE A 67 -14.99 19.45 -1.07
N ASN A 68 -14.77 19.38 -2.38
CA ASN A 68 -15.81 19.76 -3.36
C ASN A 68 -17.09 18.93 -3.20
N LEU A 69 -16.97 17.61 -2.98
CA LEU A 69 -18.13 16.76 -2.69
C LEU A 69 -18.90 17.20 -1.46
N LYS A 70 -18.19 17.58 -0.39
CA LYS A 70 -18.80 18.13 0.83
C LYS A 70 -19.49 19.48 0.53
N ASP A 71 -18.84 20.38 -0.17
CA ASP A 71 -19.30 21.75 -0.40
C ASP A 71 -20.58 21.82 -1.27
N ILE A 72 -20.85 20.81 -2.10
CA ILE A 72 -22.12 20.69 -2.84
C ILE A 72 -23.26 20.09 -2.00
N GLY A 73 -23.08 19.89 -0.69
CA GLY A 73 -24.13 19.47 0.24
C GLY A 73 -24.12 17.99 0.58
N ASN A 74 -22.99 17.31 0.48
CA ASN A 74 -22.85 15.92 0.86
C ASN A 74 -22.10 15.77 2.21
N THR A 75 -22.21 14.59 2.81
CA THR A 75 -21.37 14.18 3.93
C THR A 75 -20.28 13.25 3.42
N VAL A 76 -19.01 13.52 3.76
CA VAL A 76 -17.89 12.67 3.36
C VAL A 76 -17.22 12.13 4.62
N ILE A 77 -17.20 10.80 4.76
CA ILE A 77 -16.51 10.07 5.83
C ILE A 77 -15.33 9.34 5.19
N VAL A 78 -14.14 9.53 5.77
CA VAL A 78 -12.90 8.93 5.26
C VAL A 78 -12.21 8.19 6.39
N VAL A 79 -11.90 6.92 6.19
CA VAL A 79 -10.96 6.18 7.06
C VAL A 79 -9.57 6.44 6.50
N GLU A 80 -8.68 7.05 7.28
CA GLU A 80 -7.40 7.52 6.78
C GLU A 80 -6.28 7.51 7.81
N HIS A 81 -5.04 7.44 7.28
CA HIS A 81 -3.81 7.53 8.05
C HIS A 81 -2.87 8.63 7.53
N ASP A 82 -3.22 9.24 6.39
CA ASP A 82 -2.43 10.33 5.80
C ASP A 82 -2.61 11.63 6.58
N GLU A 83 -1.49 12.23 6.96
CA GLU A 83 -1.47 13.46 7.77
C GLU A 83 -2.17 14.65 7.07
N TYR A 84 -2.00 14.77 5.75
CA TYR A 84 -2.58 15.89 5.00
C TYR A 84 -4.10 15.74 4.89
N VAL A 85 -4.59 14.53 4.67
CA VAL A 85 -6.04 14.25 4.65
C VAL A 85 -6.64 14.52 6.02
N MET A 86 -6.04 14.01 7.10
CA MET A 86 -6.52 14.24 8.47
C MET A 86 -6.53 15.73 8.83
N LYS A 87 -5.49 16.49 8.49
CA LYS A 87 -5.41 17.94 8.77
C LYS A 87 -6.41 18.76 7.94
N SER A 88 -6.89 18.22 6.81
CA SER A 88 -7.86 18.88 5.92
C SER A 88 -9.31 18.58 6.28
N ALA A 89 -9.56 17.65 7.20
CA ALA A 89 -10.90 17.30 7.65
C ALA A 89 -11.48 18.37 8.56
N ASP A 90 -12.81 18.53 8.54
CA ASP A 90 -13.52 19.41 9.49
C ASP A 90 -13.51 18.80 10.90
N GLN A 91 -13.58 17.46 10.98
CA GLN A 91 -13.63 16.70 12.23
C GLN A 91 -12.84 15.40 12.10
N ILE A 92 -12.15 15.02 13.16
CA ILE A 92 -11.50 13.71 13.31
C ILE A 92 -12.16 12.97 14.44
N ILE A 93 -12.39 11.67 14.23
CA ILE A 93 -12.76 10.69 15.26
C ILE A 93 -11.56 9.77 15.43
N ASP A 94 -10.85 9.89 16.54
CA ASP A 94 -9.64 9.10 16.84
C ASP A 94 -10.01 7.86 17.64
N MET A 95 -9.72 6.68 17.03
CA MET A 95 -10.05 5.37 17.58
C MET A 95 -8.83 4.74 18.24
N GLY A 96 -9.03 4.07 19.37
CA GLY A 96 -7.93 3.39 20.07
C GLY A 96 -8.35 2.76 21.40
N PRO A 97 -7.43 2.72 22.40
CA PRO A 97 -6.02 3.15 22.39
C PRO A 97 -5.08 2.19 21.68
N GLY A 98 -5.50 0.94 21.46
CA GLY A 98 -4.70 -0.11 20.81
C GLY A 98 -5.45 -0.81 19.69
N ALA A 99 -5.01 -2.02 19.35
CA ALA A 99 -5.63 -2.86 18.33
C ALA A 99 -6.32 -4.09 18.94
N GLY A 100 -7.25 -4.70 18.20
CA GLY A 100 -7.98 -5.89 18.64
C GLY A 100 -8.78 -5.64 19.93
N SER A 101 -8.62 -6.49 20.92
CA SER A 101 -9.31 -6.40 22.21
C SER A 101 -8.98 -5.13 23.01
N TYR A 102 -7.89 -4.46 22.72
CA TYR A 102 -7.48 -3.21 23.36
C TYR A 102 -7.91 -1.96 22.59
N GLY A 103 -8.59 -2.12 21.46
CA GLY A 103 -9.12 -1.05 20.63
C GLY A 103 -10.62 -0.84 20.84
N GLY A 104 -11.25 -0.19 19.86
CA GLY A 104 -12.69 -0.05 19.75
C GLY A 104 -13.29 1.11 20.56
N ASN A 105 -12.45 1.96 21.18
CA ASN A 105 -12.93 3.14 21.92
C ASN A 105 -12.66 4.41 21.09
N VAL A 106 -13.52 5.41 21.25
CA VAL A 106 -13.24 6.79 20.80
C VAL A 106 -12.36 7.45 21.85
N ILE A 107 -11.12 7.76 21.49
CA ILE A 107 -10.13 8.40 22.37
C ILE A 107 -10.32 9.91 22.36
N ALA A 108 -10.57 10.47 21.18
CA ALA A 108 -10.79 11.88 21.00
C ALA A 108 -11.70 12.11 19.78
N GLN A 109 -12.46 13.21 19.82
CA GLN A 109 -13.29 13.66 18.72
C GLN A 109 -13.29 15.19 18.70
N GLY A 110 -13.11 15.77 17.52
CA GLY A 110 -13.11 17.23 17.35
C GLY A 110 -12.37 17.66 16.10
N SER A 111 -12.14 18.94 15.95
CA SER A 111 -11.31 19.49 14.87
C SER A 111 -9.86 18.97 14.95
N PRO A 112 -9.11 19.00 13.86
CA PRO A 112 -7.69 18.62 13.89
C PRO A 112 -6.89 19.35 14.98
N SER A 113 -7.20 20.63 15.23
CA SER A 113 -6.55 21.44 16.28
C SER A 113 -6.86 20.96 17.71
N GLU A 114 -8.07 20.45 17.95
CA GLU A 114 -8.46 19.87 19.25
C GLU A 114 -7.79 18.51 19.46
N ILE A 115 -7.76 17.67 18.42
CA ILE A 115 -7.07 16.37 18.46
C ILE A 115 -5.57 16.55 18.75
N MET A 116 -4.89 17.51 18.10
CA MET A 116 -3.48 17.83 18.36
C MET A 116 -3.18 18.29 19.79
N LYS A 117 -4.16 18.85 20.49
CA LYS A 117 -4.04 19.28 21.89
C LYS A 117 -4.35 18.15 22.88
N ASN A 118 -5.08 17.11 22.47
CA ASN A 118 -5.47 16.01 23.33
C ASN A 118 -4.23 15.18 23.74
N LYS A 119 -4.01 14.98 25.04
CA LYS A 119 -2.85 14.27 25.58
C LYS A 119 -2.95 12.75 25.40
N ASP A 120 -4.17 12.23 25.34
CA ASP A 120 -4.43 10.80 25.24
C ASP A 120 -4.44 10.32 23.78
N SER A 121 -4.53 11.26 22.81
CA SER A 121 -4.49 10.95 21.38
C SER A 121 -3.07 10.72 20.90
N LEU A 122 -2.79 9.47 20.51
CA LEU A 122 -1.54 9.13 19.83
C LEU A 122 -1.47 9.81 18.45
N THR A 123 -2.57 9.79 17.71
CA THR A 123 -2.75 10.49 16.44
C THR A 123 -2.46 11.97 16.56
N GLY A 124 -3.02 12.62 17.58
CA GLY A 124 -2.77 14.04 17.88
C GLY A 124 -1.31 14.34 18.22
N SER A 125 -0.63 13.40 18.89
CA SER A 125 0.80 13.54 19.21
C SER A 125 1.68 13.54 17.95
N TYR A 126 1.37 12.73 16.93
CA TYR A 126 2.07 12.75 15.65
C TYR A 126 1.68 13.98 14.81
N LEU A 127 0.40 14.28 14.67
CA LEU A 127 -0.08 15.45 13.91
C LEU A 127 0.48 16.78 14.42
N SER A 128 0.74 16.88 15.74
CA SER A 128 1.32 18.06 16.37
C SER A 128 2.85 18.10 16.33
N GLY A 129 3.52 17.07 15.86
CA GLY A 129 4.98 16.93 15.87
C GLY A 129 5.59 16.66 17.24
N LYS A 130 4.77 16.42 18.30
CA LYS A 130 5.29 16.01 19.62
C LYS A 130 5.94 14.62 19.59
N LYS A 131 5.46 13.77 18.68
CA LYS A 131 6.08 12.51 18.32
C LYS A 131 6.41 12.52 16.84
N GLU A 132 7.57 11.98 16.50
CA GLU A 132 8.04 11.84 15.12
C GLU A 132 8.81 10.53 14.94
N ILE A 133 8.86 10.05 13.71
CA ILE A 133 9.74 8.94 13.33
C ILE A 133 11.10 9.55 13.03
N SER A 134 12.11 9.21 13.83
CA SER A 134 13.45 9.77 13.68
C SER A 134 14.08 9.40 12.33
N VAL A 135 14.60 10.41 11.65
CA VAL A 135 15.35 10.22 10.41
C VAL A 135 16.80 9.92 10.73
N PRO A 136 17.39 8.81 10.25
CA PRO A 136 18.78 8.49 10.50
C PRO A 136 19.72 9.59 9.99
N GLN A 137 20.58 10.11 10.87
CA GLN A 137 21.57 11.14 10.50
C GLN A 137 22.65 10.61 9.57
N LYS A 138 23.01 9.33 9.69
CA LYS A 138 24.03 8.67 8.85
C LYS A 138 23.37 7.60 7.99
N ARG A 139 23.73 7.57 6.70
CA ARG A 139 23.29 6.55 5.74
C ARG A 139 24.45 5.63 5.42
N LYS A 140 24.19 4.33 5.36
CA LYS A 140 25.15 3.33 4.92
C LYS A 140 25.47 3.56 3.44
N LYS A 141 26.74 3.54 3.08
CA LYS A 141 27.20 3.55 1.68
C LYS A 141 27.61 2.13 1.31
N SER A 142 27.01 1.55 0.28
CA SER A 142 27.46 0.29 -0.29
C SER A 142 28.35 0.54 -1.51
N LYS A 143 29.38 -0.28 -1.67
CA LYS A 143 30.21 -0.30 -2.89
C LYS A 143 29.60 -1.23 -3.95
N GLU A 144 28.85 -2.23 -3.52
CA GLU A 144 28.18 -3.20 -4.39
C GLU A 144 26.82 -2.69 -4.81
N GLN A 145 26.45 -2.92 -6.06
CA GLN A 145 25.18 -2.44 -6.61
C GLN A 145 24.70 -3.34 -7.75
N ILE A 146 23.39 -3.44 -7.90
CA ILE A 146 22.77 -3.91 -9.13
C ILE A 146 22.62 -2.71 -10.07
N LYS A 147 23.00 -2.88 -11.33
CA LYS A 147 22.79 -1.88 -12.36
C LYS A 147 21.83 -2.41 -13.42
N ILE A 148 20.75 -1.70 -13.65
CA ILE A 148 19.82 -1.92 -14.75
C ILE A 148 20.20 -0.90 -15.83
N ILE A 149 20.47 -1.37 -17.04
CA ILE A 149 20.93 -0.54 -18.17
C ILE A 149 19.88 -0.63 -19.27
N GLY A 150 19.51 0.52 -19.83
CA GLY A 150 18.66 0.61 -21.00
C GLY A 150 17.23 0.10 -20.78
N ALA A 151 16.62 0.39 -19.63
CA ALA A 151 15.24 -0.02 -19.35
C ALA A 151 14.24 0.76 -20.21
N THR A 152 13.43 0.02 -21.02
CA THR A 152 12.49 0.59 -22.01
C THR A 152 11.07 0.03 -21.89
N GLU A 153 10.78 -0.80 -20.88
CA GLU A 153 9.44 -1.37 -20.75
C GLU A 153 8.40 -0.31 -20.40
N ASN A 154 7.22 -0.41 -20.98
CA ASN A 154 6.08 0.51 -20.82
C ASN A 154 6.48 1.98 -21.09
N ASN A 155 6.44 2.83 -20.07
CA ASN A 155 6.74 4.26 -20.14
C ASN A 155 8.20 4.62 -19.84
N LEU A 156 9.06 3.64 -19.57
CA LEU A 156 10.48 3.88 -19.28
C LEU A 156 11.22 4.37 -20.54
N LYS A 157 12.05 5.39 -20.38
CA LYS A 157 12.70 6.14 -21.47
C LYS A 157 14.18 5.78 -21.63
N ASN A 158 14.48 4.48 -21.78
CA ASN A 158 15.85 3.98 -21.92
C ASN A 158 16.73 4.44 -20.75
N ILE A 159 16.25 4.16 -19.54
CA ILE A 159 16.89 4.65 -18.31
C ILE A 159 17.90 3.65 -17.76
N ASP A 160 18.95 4.20 -17.14
CA ASP A 160 19.93 3.45 -16.36
C ASP A 160 19.72 3.70 -14.88
N VAL A 161 19.67 2.64 -14.09
CA VAL A 161 19.40 2.74 -12.64
C VAL A 161 20.38 1.87 -11.86
N SER A 162 21.01 2.45 -10.84
CA SER A 162 21.88 1.75 -9.90
C SER A 162 21.20 1.60 -8.54
N ILE A 163 21.13 0.38 -8.03
CA ILE A 163 20.49 0.03 -6.75
C ILE A 163 21.60 -0.51 -5.83
N PRO A 164 21.97 0.21 -4.77
CA PRO A 164 23.02 -0.24 -3.86
C PRO A 164 22.56 -1.46 -3.07
N LEU A 165 23.41 -2.49 -2.98
CA LEU A 165 23.17 -3.68 -2.17
C LEU A 165 23.36 -3.41 -0.68
N ASN A 166 22.77 -4.26 0.17
CA ASN A 166 22.84 -4.15 1.62
C ASN A 166 22.33 -2.79 2.17
N ASN A 167 21.42 -2.15 1.42
CA ASN A 167 20.81 -0.87 1.77
C ASN A 167 19.29 -0.99 1.79
N PHE A 168 18.64 -0.12 2.57
CA PHE A 168 17.20 0.13 2.43
C PHE A 168 17.01 1.16 1.33
N VAL A 169 16.42 0.73 0.21
CA VAL A 169 16.21 1.56 -0.99
C VAL A 169 14.72 1.78 -1.19
N CYS A 170 14.33 3.02 -1.32
CA CYS A 170 12.95 3.41 -1.63
C CYS A 170 12.87 3.93 -3.07
N VAL A 171 11.93 3.39 -3.85
CA VAL A 171 11.62 3.88 -5.19
C VAL A 171 10.37 4.74 -5.12
N ALA A 172 10.54 6.05 -5.26
CA ALA A 172 9.49 7.04 -5.14
C ALA A 172 9.17 7.73 -6.47
N GLY A 173 8.05 8.42 -6.53
CA GLY A 173 7.60 9.18 -7.69
C GLY A 173 6.08 9.18 -7.81
N VAL A 174 5.53 10.05 -8.66
CA VAL A 174 4.09 10.18 -8.88
C VAL A 174 3.45 8.88 -9.38
N SER A 175 2.14 8.77 -9.23
CA SER A 175 1.39 7.63 -9.77
C SER A 175 1.62 7.51 -11.28
N GLY A 176 1.80 6.27 -11.78
CA GLY A 176 2.08 6.04 -13.21
C GLY A 176 3.49 6.38 -13.68
N SER A 177 4.42 6.80 -12.81
CA SER A 177 5.80 7.16 -13.22
C SER A 177 6.69 5.99 -13.65
N GLY A 178 6.23 4.73 -13.53
CA GLY A 178 7.00 3.56 -13.95
C GLY A 178 7.71 2.80 -12.83
N LYS A 179 7.46 3.15 -11.54
CA LYS A 179 8.07 2.47 -10.39
C LYS A 179 7.87 0.95 -10.41
N SER A 180 6.63 0.51 -10.57
CA SER A 180 6.28 -0.92 -10.62
C SER A 180 6.85 -1.59 -11.86
N THR A 181 6.91 -0.91 -12.99
CA THR A 181 7.54 -1.41 -14.20
C THR A 181 9.02 -1.68 -13.98
N LEU A 182 9.75 -0.72 -13.40
CA LEU A 182 11.18 -0.88 -13.11
C LEU A 182 11.45 -2.02 -12.11
N ILE A 183 10.70 -2.06 -11.01
CA ILE A 183 10.98 -3.01 -9.92
C ILE A 183 10.30 -4.36 -10.16
N ASN A 184 9.01 -4.39 -10.45
CA ASN A 184 8.28 -5.66 -10.54
C ASN A 184 8.44 -6.31 -11.92
N ASP A 185 8.31 -5.53 -13.02
CA ASP A 185 8.33 -6.10 -14.36
C ASP A 185 9.75 -6.36 -14.87
N ILE A 186 10.72 -5.53 -14.50
CA ILE A 186 12.11 -5.71 -14.93
C ILE A 186 12.91 -6.42 -13.83
N LEU A 187 13.26 -5.73 -12.75
CA LEU A 187 14.22 -6.24 -11.76
C LEU A 187 13.79 -7.55 -11.13
N SER A 188 12.58 -7.61 -10.57
CA SER A 188 12.09 -8.81 -9.86
C SER A 188 11.98 -10.01 -10.79
N LYS A 189 11.46 -9.82 -12.00
CA LYS A 189 11.32 -10.90 -12.99
C LYS A 189 12.68 -11.36 -13.52
N ALA A 190 13.62 -10.45 -13.77
CA ALA A 190 14.99 -10.79 -14.18
C ALA A 190 15.72 -11.59 -13.12
N LEU A 191 15.63 -11.17 -11.84
CA LEU A 191 16.18 -11.91 -10.70
C LEU A 191 15.53 -13.29 -10.56
N LEU A 192 14.20 -13.37 -10.61
CA LEU A 192 13.48 -14.64 -10.55
C LEU A 192 13.94 -15.60 -11.65
N LYS A 193 14.02 -15.13 -12.89
CA LYS A 193 14.47 -15.93 -14.04
C LYS A 193 15.89 -16.45 -13.83
N LYS A 194 16.82 -15.60 -13.40
CA LYS A 194 18.23 -15.97 -13.19
C LYS A 194 18.41 -16.94 -12.02
N ILE A 195 17.78 -16.66 -10.87
CA ILE A 195 17.96 -17.46 -9.65
C ILE A 195 17.21 -18.79 -9.73
N THR A 196 15.94 -18.76 -10.19
CA THR A 196 15.09 -19.96 -10.17
C THR A 196 15.11 -20.75 -11.47
N LYS A 197 15.75 -20.24 -12.52
CA LYS A 197 15.77 -20.80 -13.89
C LYS A 197 14.35 -21.04 -14.47
N LYS A 198 13.32 -20.42 -13.89
CA LYS A 198 11.96 -20.51 -14.41
C LYS A 198 11.79 -19.59 -15.61
N SER A 199 10.98 -20.01 -16.57
CA SER A 199 10.59 -19.16 -17.70
C SER A 199 9.63 -18.09 -17.22
N VAL A 200 10.15 -16.88 -16.98
CA VAL A 200 9.37 -15.69 -16.60
C VAL A 200 9.58 -14.63 -17.68
N LYS A 201 8.49 -14.07 -18.20
CA LYS A 201 8.57 -12.97 -19.15
C LYS A 201 8.90 -11.69 -18.38
N GLU A 202 10.13 -11.25 -18.52
CA GLU A 202 10.64 -9.99 -17.98
C GLU A 202 10.35 -8.81 -18.92
N GLY A 203 10.34 -7.58 -18.37
CA GLY A 203 10.23 -6.36 -19.16
C GLY A 203 11.49 -6.08 -19.98
N LYS A 204 11.44 -5.08 -20.86
CA LYS A 204 12.53 -4.76 -21.81
C LYS A 204 13.62 -3.93 -21.14
N TYR A 205 14.85 -4.38 -21.24
CA TYR A 205 16.08 -3.69 -20.84
C TYR A 205 17.26 -4.21 -21.68
N SER A 206 18.38 -3.49 -21.68
CA SER A 206 19.59 -3.92 -22.40
C SER A 206 20.39 -4.93 -21.57
N GLU A 207 20.70 -4.61 -20.30
CA GLU A 207 21.54 -5.44 -19.44
C GLU A 207 21.22 -5.20 -17.97
N ILE A 208 21.47 -6.21 -17.13
CA ILE A 208 21.47 -6.08 -15.66
C ILE A 208 22.76 -6.69 -15.12
N LEU A 209 23.54 -5.88 -14.40
CA LEU A 209 24.81 -6.25 -13.79
C LEU A 209 24.67 -6.38 -12.26
N GLY A 210 25.53 -7.19 -11.63
CA GLY A 210 25.58 -7.34 -10.17
C GLY A 210 24.53 -8.28 -9.57
N ILE A 211 23.82 -9.05 -10.40
CA ILE A 211 22.82 -10.03 -9.94
C ILE A 211 23.50 -11.20 -9.19
N GLU A 212 24.75 -11.48 -9.48
CA GLU A 212 25.55 -12.61 -8.92
C GLU A 212 25.64 -12.53 -7.40
N SER A 213 25.52 -11.34 -6.83
CA SER A 213 25.55 -11.10 -5.38
C SER A 213 24.23 -11.38 -4.68
N ILE A 214 23.21 -11.86 -5.40
CA ILE A 214 21.88 -12.14 -4.84
C ILE A 214 21.58 -13.64 -4.88
N ASP A 215 21.48 -14.24 -3.72
CA ASP A 215 21.19 -15.69 -3.58
C ASP A 215 19.69 -15.99 -3.75
N LYS A 216 18.82 -15.09 -3.30
CA LYS A 216 17.36 -15.29 -3.30
C LYS A 216 16.62 -13.98 -3.41
N ILE A 217 15.48 -14.01 -4.10
CA ILE A 217 14.51 -12.91 -4.10
C ILE A 217 13.23 -13.35 -3.41
N ILE A 218 12.67 -12.45 -2.59
CA ILE A 218 11.35 -12.58 -1.99
C ILE A 218 10.56 -11.34 -2.42
N VAL A 219 9.45 -11.56 -3.10
CA VAL A 219 8.52 -10.50 -3.50
C VAL A 219 7.33 -10.56 -2.56
N ILE A 220 7.07 -9.45 -1.88
CA ILE A 220 5.91 -9.27 -0.99
C ILE A 220 5.02 -8.22 -1.65
N ASP A 221 3.81 -8.60 -1.97
CA ASP A 221 2.80 -7.74 -2.59
C ASP A 221 1.56 -7.62 -1.69
N GLN A 222 0.54 -6.90 -2.17
CA GLN A 222 -0.72 -6.71 -1.46
C GLN A 222 -1.75 -7.82 -1.74
N SER A 223 -1.34 -8.93 -2.33
CA SER A 223 -2.24 -10.05 -2.60
C SER A 223 -2.72 -10.69 -1.31
N PRO A 224 -3.98 -11.13 -1.24
CA PRO A 224 -4.49 -11.87 -0.08
C PRO A 224 -3.64 -13.10 0.21
N ILE A 225 -3.31 -13.34 1.50
CA ILE A 225 -2.51 -14.49 1.96
C ILE A 225 -3.23 -15.84 1.83
N GLY A 226 -4.47 -15.85 1.38
CA GLY A 226 -5.25 -17.04 1.08
C GLY A 226 -6.61 -16.70 0.51
N ARG A 227 -7.15 -17.62 -0.28
CA ARG A 227 -8.45 -17.45 -0.97
C ARG A 227 -9.56 -18.33 -0.39
N THR A 228 -9.27 -19.12 0.64
CA THR A 228 -10.24 -20.02 1.25
C THR A 228 -10.58 -19.57 2.67
N PRO A 229 -11.80 -19.88 3.17
CA PRO A 229 -12.18 -19.57 4.56
C PRO A 229 -11.29 -20.26 5.62
N ARG A 230 -10.54 -21.29 5.22
CA ARG A 230 -9.60 -22.02 6.09
C ARG A 230 -8.21 -21.37 6.16
N SER A 231 -7.93 -20.38 5.30
CA SER A 231 -6.68 -19.65 5.31
C SER A 231 -6.69 -18.64 6.46
N ASN A 232 -5.76 -18.79 7.39
CA ASN A 232 -5.58 -17.88 8.52
C ASN A 232 -4.08 -17.66 8.76
N PRO A 233 -3.69 -16.65 9.57
CA PRO A 233 -2.28 -16.35 9.83
C PRO A 233 -1.48 -17.54 10.37
N ALA A 234 -2.06 -18.34 11.26
CA ALA A 234 -1.37 -19.49 11.84
C ALA A 234 -1.12 -20.61 10.82
N THR A 235 -2.05 -20.82 9.88
CA THR A 235 -1.84 -21.74 8.74
C THR A 235 -0.77 -21.22 7.81
N TYR A 236 -0.81 -19.94 7.46
CA TYR A 236 0.13 -19.31 6.54
C TYR A 236 1.57 -19.32 7.09
N THR A 237 1.73 -19.04 8.38
CA THR A 237 3.04 -19.05 9.06
C THR A 237 3.54 -20.46 9.41
N GLY A 238 2.74 -21.50 9.15
CA GLY A 238 3.07 -22.88 9.51
C GLY A 238 2.89 -23.23 10.98
N LEU A 239 2.44 -22.28 11.82
CA LEU A 239 2.25 -22.48 13.26
C LEU A 239 1.21 -23.56 13.58
N PHE A 240 0.20 -23.74 12.74
CA PHE A 240 -0.84 -24.76 12.93
C PHE A 240 -0.31 -26.18 12.87
N THR A 241 0.76 -26.44 12.10
CA THR A 241 1.32 -27.80 11.98
C THR A 241 1.78 -28.38 13.32
N PRO A 242 2.71 -27.74 14.07
CA PRO A 242 3.11 -28.27 15.38
C PRO A 242 1.95 -28.30 16.41
N ILE A 243 0.99 -27.38 16.29
CA ILE A 243 -0.20 -27.40 17.17
C ILE A 243 -1.03 -28.66 16.90
N ARG A 244 -1.31 -28.98 15.63
CA ARG A 244 -2.06 -30.20 15.26
C ARG A 244 -1.33 -31.47 15.69
N GLU A 245 -0.01 -31.52 15.53
CA GLU A 245 0.79 -32.65 16.00
C GLU A 245 0.72 -32.82 17.51
N LEU A 246 0.74 -31.71 18.28
CA LEU A 246 0.59 -31.74 19.72
C LEU A 246 -0.78 -32.29 20.12
N PHE A 247 -1.85 -31.76 19.53
CA PHE A 247 -3.21 -32.24 19.83
C PHE A 247 -3.43 -33.71 19.41
N ALA A 248 -2.85 -34.14 18.31
CA ALA A 248 -2.93 -35.56 17.88
C ALA A 248 -2.26 -36.54 18.88
N LYS A 249 -1.29 -36.05 19.67
CA LYS A 249 -0.61 -36.82 20.73
C LYS A 249 -1.34 -36.82 22.06
N MET A 250 -2.42 -36.07 22.21
CA MET A 250 -3.21 -36.06 23.46
C MET A 250 -3.88 -37.42 23.66
N PRO A 251 -4.01 -37.94 24.93
CA PRO A 251 -4.56 -39.24 25.19
C PRO A 251 -5.96 -39.48 24.59
N GLU A 252 -6.81 -38.47 24.60
CA GLU A 252 -8.16 -38.55 24.05
C GLU A 252 -8.12 -38.64 22.51
N ALA A 253 -7.23 -37.87 21.83
CA ALA A 253 -7.07 -37.94 20.38
C ALA A 253 -6.52 -39.29 19.95
N MET A 254 -5.55 -39.83 20.69
CA MET A 254 -4.99 -41.16 20.45
C MET A 254 -6.02 -42.26 20.62
N SER A 255 -6.84 -42.22 21.68
CA SER A 255 -7.90 -43.21 21.92
C SER A 255 -8.98 -43.23 20.84
N ARG A 256 -9.19 -42.09 20.16
CA ARG A 256 -10.14 -41.93 19.04
C ARG A 256 -9.49 -42.11 17.66
N GLY A 257 -8.19 -42.39 17.59
CA GLY A 257 -7.45 -42.57 16.34
C GLY A 257 -7.29 -41.30 15.51
N TYR A 258 -7.40 -40.09 16.12
CA TYR A 258 -7.22 -38.83 15.41
C TYR A 258 -5.76 -38.59 15.03
N LYS A 259 -5.55 -38.09 13.82
CA LYS A 259 -4.22 -37.74 13.29
C LYS A 259 -4.13 -36.23 13.05
N ALA A 260 -2.91 -35.72 13.02
CA ALA A 260 -2.65 -34.35 12.57
C ALA A 260 -3.04 -34.25 11.08
N GLY A 261 -4.15 -33.58 10.79
CA GLY A 261 -4.71 -33.41 9.45
C GLY A 261 -4.01 -32.33 8.64
#